data_708db90838a78f337e6fa75fb8249b73
#
_entry.id   708db90838a78f337e6fa75fb8249b73
#
_cell.length_a   1.000
_cell.length_b   1.000
_cell.length_c   1.000
_cell.angle_alpha   90.00
_cell.angle_beta   90.00
_cell.angle_gamma   90.00
#
_symmetry.space_group_name_H-M   'P 1'
#
loop_
_entity.id
_entity.type
_entity.pdbx_description
1 polymer ?
#
loop_
_entity_poly.entity_id
_entity_poly.type
_entity_poly.pdbx_seq_one_letter_code
_entity_poly.pdbx_strand_id
1 'polypeptide(L)'
;MVDITFGTAKPGETSIVKLNDGIGIMKINLIDTGNFMLDGGAIFGVVPKSLWSQQYKANDQNLCNMAMRSLLVETENRKILVDTGIGKKQDEKFFSYYYLNGQETLEGSLMEQGLTPEDITDVILTHLHFDHCGGAVVYDAAGNLVPAFSNAKYYVSRQQWEWALHPNARERPSYRPENYMPLYEAGCLAFIENDGEFVPGFTLRMFHGHTAGLLVPFLSSAGETLVFVSDLLPFMAHIPLSWVCGYDTRPLLTLQEKEAFLAEALENKYRLLFQHDAYVREGRVVKTEKGFRGVAL
;
A
#
# COMPACT_ATOMS: atom_id res chain seq x y z
N MET A 1 -6.76 7.78 -32.04
CA MET A 1 -7.25 6.57 -31.35
C MET A 1 -6.01 5.75 -31.03
N VAL A 2 -5.59 5.77 -29.78
CA VAL A 2 -4.51 4.90 -29.29
C VAL A 2 -5.19 3.71 -28.67
N ASP A 3 -5.02 2.54 -29.30
CA ASP A 3 -5.50 1.27 -28.77
C ASP A 3 -4.73 0.96 -27.47
N ILE A 4 -5.41 1.10 -26.35
CA ILE A 4 -4.92 0.62 -25.06
C ILE A 4 -5.47 -0.80 -24.89
N THR A 5 -4.70 -1.79 -25.27
CA THR A 5 -5.00 -3.19 -24.96
C THR A 5 -4.66 -3.47 -23.51
N PHE A 6 -5.68 -3.46 -22.65
CA PHE A 6 -5.58 -3.93 -21.27
C PHE A 6 -5.75 -5.45 -21.24
N GLY A 7 -4.67 -6.17 -20.99
CA GLY A 7 -4.75 -7.58 -20.62
C GLY A 7 -5.26 -7.71 -19.19
N THR A 8 -6.23 -8.57 -18.93
CA THR A 8 -6.54 -9.05 -17.59
C THR A 8 -5.34 -9.83 -17.08
N ALA A 9 -4.55 -9.22 -16.18
CA ALA A 9 -3.35 -9.86 -15.65
C ALA A 9 -3.73 -11.09 -14.82
N LYS A 10 -3.17 -12.24 -15.18
CA LYS A 10 -3.20 -13.46 -14.34
C LYS A 10 -2.28 -13.26 -13.12
N PRO A 11 -2.46 -14.03 -12.03
CA PRO A 11 -1.49 -14.04 -10.95
C PRO A 11 -0.07 -14.25 -11.51
N GLY A 12 0.84 -13.30 -11.25
CA GLY A 12 2.20 -13.29 -11.82
C GLY A 12 2.37 -12.46 -13.12
N GLU A 13 1.30 -11.97 -13.75
CA GLU A 13 1.44 -11.03 -14.88
C GLU A 13 1.50 -9.58 -14.37
N THR A 14 2.57 -8.91 -14.74
CA THR A 14 2.82 -7.50 -14.41
C THR A 14 1.90 -6.61 -15.23
N SER A 15 1.04 -5.83 -14.58
CA SER A 15 0.26 -4.78 -15.26
C SER A 15 1.20 -3.63 -15.60
N ILE A 16 1.75 -3.62 -16.82
CA ILE A 16 2.53 -2.49 -17.29
C ILE A 16 1.55 -1.42 -17.79
N VAL A 17 1.39 -0.35 -17.03
CA VAL A 17 0.73 0.85 -17.51
C VAL A 17 1.81 1.82 -17.97
N LYS A 18 1.90 2.05 -19.26
CA LYS A 18 2.76 3.12 -19.82
C LYS A 18 1.92 4.38 -19.89
N LEU A 19 2.20 5.33 -19.01
CA LEU A 19 1.64 6.65 -19.08
C LEU A 19 2.59 7.53 -19.91
N ASN A 20 2.09 8.12 -20.98
CA ASN A 20 2.87 8.99 -21.85
C ASN A 20 2.09 10.30 -22.06
N ASP A 21 2.57 11.37 -21.48
CA ASP A 21 1.96 12.71 -21.55
C ASP A 21 2.84 13.76 -22.24
N GLY A 22 3.92 13.31 -22.90
CA GLY A 22 4.91 14.22 -23.51
C GLY A 22 5.94 14.79 -22.54
N ILE A 23 5.84 14.48 -21.22
CA ILE A 23 6.79 14.88 -20.19
C ILE A 23 7.79 13.74 -19.92
N GLY A 24 7.41 12.49 -20.23
CA GLY A 24 8.20 11.30 -20.03
C GLY A 24 7.34 10.03 -20.01
N ILE A 25 7.98 8.87 -20.00
CA ILE A 25 7.32 7.57 -19.85
C ILE A 25 7.41 7.18 -18.39
N MET A 26 6.25 6.98 -17.74
CA MET A 26 6.17 6.38 -16.43
C MET A 26 5.69 4.92 -16.59
N LYS A 27 6.50 3.96 -16.13
CA LYS A 27 6.15 2.55 -16.10
C LYS A 27 5.72 2.19 -14.67
N ILE A 28 4.55 1.61 -14.52
CA ILE A 28 3.95 1.31 -13.21
C ILE A 28 3.72 -0.19 -13.12
N ASN A 29 4.24 -0.80 -12.06
CA ASN A 29 4.10 -2.22 -11.77
C ASN A 29 3.62 -2.43 -10.34
N LEU A 30 2.61 -3.27 -10.16
CA LEU A 30 2.19 -3.72 -8.85
C LEU A 30 2.93 -5.02 -8.52
N ILE A 31 3.78 -4.98 -7.49
CA ILE A 31 4.70 -6.05 -7.11
C ILE A 31 4.14 -6.81 -5.91
N ASP A 32 4.08 -8.13 -6.00
CA ASP A 32 3.71 -8.98 -4.87
C ASP A 32 4.93 -9.22 -3.95
N THR A 33 4.72 -9.13 -2.64
CA THR A 33 5.77 -9.33 -1.63
C THR A 33 5.41 -10.44 -0.63
N GLY A 34 4.44 -11.29 -1.00
CA GLY A 34 3.87 -12.36 -0.17
C GLY A 34 2.49 -12.01 0.37
N ASN A 35 1.97 -12.90 1.18
CA ASN A 35 0.68 -12.76 1.83
C ASN A 35 0.79 -13.04 3.32
N PHE A 36 -0.19 -12.56 4.08
CA PHE A 36 -0.35 -12.85 5.50
C PHE A 36 -1.84 -12.97 5.85
N MET A 37 -2.17 -13.37 7.08
CA MET A 37 -3.57 -13.51 7.48
C MET A 37 -3.84 -12.72 8.77
N LEU A 38 -5.01 -12.09 8.82
CA LEU A 38 -5.53 -11.42 10.00
C LEU A 38 -6.99 -11.85 10.27
N ASP A 39 -7.43 -11.66 11.50
CA ASP A 39 -8.82 -11.94 11.90
C ASP A 39 -9.81 -11.03 11.16
N GLY A 40 -10.81 -11.64 10.51
CA GLY A 40 -11.80 -10.92 9.73
C GLY A 40 -12.68 -9.97 10.56
N GLY A 41 -12.88 -10.25 11.85
CA GLY A 41 -13.57 -9.33 12.75
C GLY A 41 -12.74 -8.09 13.04
N ALA A 42 -11.41 -8.23 13.17
CA ALA A 42 -10.51 -7.10 13.33
C ALA A 42 -10.39 -6.26 12.04
N ILE A 43 -10.41 -6.91 10.87
CA ILE A 43 -10.35 -6.23 9.56
C ILE A 43 -11.65 -5.45 9.30
N PHE A 44 -12.82 -6.10 9.46
CA PHE A 44 -14.13 -5.53 9.09
C PHE A 44 -14.80 -4.77 10.24
N GLY A 45 -14.21 -4.78 11.44
CA GLY A 45 -14.66 -4.01 12.59
C GLY A 45 -16.11 -4.30 12.98
N VAL A 46 -16.95 -3.27 12.94
CA VAL A 46 -18.36 -3.39 13.35
C VAL A 46 -19.27 -4.01 12.29
N VAL A 47 -18.77 -4.30 11.08
CA VAL A 47 -19.59 -4.98 10.06
C VAL A 47 -19.86 -6.42 10.48
N PRO A 48 -21.10 -6.89 10.57
CA PRO A 48 -21.40 -8.26 10.97
C PRO A 48 -20.76 -9.30 10.02
N LYS A 49 -20.22 -10.39 10.61
CA LYS A 49 -19.62 -11.49 9.83
C LYS A 49 -20.56 -12.05 8.76
N SER A 50 -21.84 -12.16 9.05
CA SER A 50 -22.87 -12.60 8.10
C SER A 50 -22.98 -11.73 6.82
N LEU A 51 -22.48 -10.50 6.88
CA LEU A 51 -22.42 -9.58 5.73
C LEU A 51 -21.03 -9.59 5.07
N TRP A 52 -19.96 -9.35 5.84
CA TRP A 52 -18.64 -9.23 5.23
C TRP A 52 -18.13 -10.55 4.65
N SER A 53 -18.47 -11.71 5.24
CA SER A 53 -18.05 -13.02 4.70
C SER A 53 -18.63 -13.36 3.33
N GLN A 54 -19.65 -12.62 2.88
CA GLN A 54 -20.18 -12.72 1.52
C GLN A 54 -19.32 -11.94 0.50
N GLN A 55 -18.49 -11.02 0.97
CA GLN A 55 -17.65 -10.15 0.14
C GLN A 55 -16.17 -10.55 0.19
N TYR A 56 -15.72 -11.15 1.29
CA TYR A 56 -14.33 -11.54 1.48
C TYR A 56 -14.23 -12.88 2.21
N LYS A 57 -13.34 -13.76 1.76
CA LYS A 57 -13.21 -15.13 2.30
C LYS A 57 -12.41 -15.13 3.59
N ALA A 58 -12.86 -15.94 4.55
CA ALA A 58 -12.10 -16.30 5.75
C ALA A 58 -12.04 -17.82 5.88
N ASN A 59 -11.01 -18.32 6.56
CA ASN A 59 -10.92 -19.74 6.94
C ASN A 59 -11.75 -20.04 8.20
N ASP A 60 -11.70 -21.31 8.67
CA ASP A 60 -12.45 -21.76 9.85
C ASP A 60 -12.03 -21.05 11.15
N GLN A 61 -10.82 -20.50 11.20
CA GLN A 61 -10.30 -19.69 12.30
C GLN A 61 -10.66 -18.21 12.19
N ASN A 62 -11.51 -17.84 11.25
CA ASN A 62 -11.89 -16.45 10.93
C ASN A 62 -10.75 -15.61 10.35
N LEU A 63 -9.68 -16.23 9.84
CA LEU A 63 -8.55 -15.52 9.24
C LEU A 63 -8.82 -15.23 7.77
N CYS A 64 -8.68 -13.98 7.38
CA CYS A 64 -8.72 -13.51 6.01
C CYS A 64 -7.31 -13.45 5.43
N ASN A 65 -7.12 -13.99 4.22
CA ASN A 65 -5.84 -13.84 3.52
C ASN A 65 -5.69 -12.43 2.97
N MET A 66 -4.55 -11.81 3.21
CA MET A 66 -4.22 -10.45 2.76
C MET A 66 -2.97 -10.49 1.90
N ALA A 67 -2.98 -9.80 0.78
CA ALA A 67 -1.76 -9.57 0.02
C ALA A 67 -0.92 -8.46 0.68
N MET A 68 0.37 -8.51 0.43
CA MET A 68 1.27 -7.38 0.66
C MET A 68 1.84 -6.99 -0.70
N ARG A 69 1.33 -5.90 -1.28
CA ARG A 69 1.82 -5.41 -2.56
C ARG A 69 2.57 -4.11 -2.38
N SER A 70 3.63 -3.98 -3.14
CA SER A 70 4.36 -2.73 -3.32
C SER A 70 4.06 -2.18 -4.70
N LEU A 71 4.20 -0.86 -4.87
CA LEU A 71 4.07 -0.23 -6.17
C LEU A 71 5.46 0.19 -6.64
N LEU A 72 5.89 -0.31 -7.80
CA LEU A 72 7.11 0.14 -8.47
C LEU A 72 6.76 1.13 -9.58
N VAL A 73 7.35 2.32 -9.50
CA VAL A 73 7.19 3.36 -10.52
C VAL A 73 8.56 3.69 -11.09
N GLU A 74 8.74 3.43 -12.38
CA GLU A 74 9.97 3.70 -13.10
C GLU A 74 9.75 4.92 -14.01
N THR A 75 10.59 5.94 -13.85
CA THR A 75 10.72 7.08 -14.74
C THR A 75 12.07 7.02 -15.46
N GLU A 76 12.38 7.99 -16.30
CA GLU A 76 13.67 8.04 -17.01
C GLU A 76 14.87 7.95 -16.04
N ASN A 77 14.78 8.62 -14.87
CA ASN A 77 15.91 8.79 -13.96
C ASN A 77 15.67 8.24 -12.56
N ARG A 78 14.49 7.69 -12.25
CA ARG A 78 14.14 7.23 -10.91
C ARG A 78 13.42 5.88 -10.95
N LYS A 79 13.72 5.05 -9.96
CA LYS A 79 13.01 3.82 -9.63
C LYS A 79 12.45 3.97 -8.23
N ILE A 80 11.16 4.24 -8.15
CA ILE A 80 10.45 4.61 -6.93
C ILE A 80 9.67 3.39 -6.46
N LEU A 81 9.96 2.91 -5.27
CA LEU A 81 9.22 1.83 -4.63
C LEU A 81 8.30 2.40 -3.55
N VAL A 82 7.02 2.06 -3.58
CA VAL A 82 6.06 2.42 -2.54
C VAL A 82 5.77 1.19 -1.70
N ASP A 83 6.06 1.27 -0.42
CA ASP A 83 6.04 0.24 0.61
C ASP A 83 6.97 -0.96 0.31
N THR A 84 7.23 -1.76 1.34
CA THR A 84 8.26 -2.81 1.32
C THR A 84 7.79 -4.14 1.91
N GLY A 85 6.51 -4.26 2.25
CA GLY A 85 5.96 -5.44 2.91
C GLY A 85 6.48 -5.63 4.34
N ILE A 86 6.22 -6.81 4.91
CA ILE A 86 6.55 -7.15 6.31
C ILE A 86 8.03 -7.43 6.56
N GLY A 87 8.79 -7.72 5.48
CA GLY A 87 10.21 -8.08 5.59
C GLY A 87 10.46 -9.45 6.22
N LYS A 88 11.73 -9.71 6.61
CA LYS A 88 12.19 -11.02 7.07
C LYS A 88 12.95 -11.00 8.41
N LYS A 89 13.13 -9.81 9.02
CA LYS A 89 14.03 -9.63 10.17
C LYS A 89 13.44 -9.95 11.52
N GLN A 90 12.12 -10.06 11.61
CA GLN A 90 11.43 -10.36 12.87
C GLN A 90 11.61 -11.84 13.26
N ASP A 91 11.38 -12.17 14.53
CA ASP A 91 11.50 -13.52 15.03
C ASP A 91 10.31 -14.43 14.62
N GLU A 92 10.50 -15.73 14.75
CA GLU A 92 9.48 -16.74 14.41
C GLU A 92 8.19 -16.53 15.21
N LYS A 93 8.28 -16.07 16.46
CA LYS A 93 7.12 -15.80 17.30
C LYS A 93 6.29 -14.66 16.71
N PHE A 94 6.93 -13.60 16.26
CA PHE A 94 6.23 -12.50 15.58
C PHE A 94 5.50 -13.01 14.33
N PHE A 95 6.22 -13.72 13.45
CA PHE A 95 5.61 -14.21 12.21
C PHE A 95 4.51 -15.25 12.45
N SER A 96 4.56 -16.01 13.55
CA SER A 96 3.51 -16.99 13.88
C SER A 96 2.12 -16.37 14.10
N TYR A 97 2.05 -15.07 14.42
CA TYR A 97 0.77 -14.36 14.57
C TYR A 97 0.14 -13.96 13.23
N TYR A 98 0.93 -13.95 12.14
CA TYR A 98 0.50 -13.40 10.85
C TYR A 98 0.34 -14.46 9.77
N TYR A 99 0.64 -15.74 10.03
CA TYR A 99 0.41 -16.85 9.11
C TYR A 99 0.92 -16.56 7.70
N LEU A 100 2.19 -16.15 7.57
CA LEU A 100 2.79 -15.79 6.30
C LEU A 100 2.61 -16.92 5.28
N ASN A 101 2.21 -16.57 4.07
CA ASN A 101 1.96 -17.50 2.98
C ASN A 101 2.24 -16.82 1.62
N GLY A 102 2.14 -17.61 0.51
CA GLY A 102 2.65 -17.18 -0.78
C GLY A 102 4.14 -17.51 -0.92
N GLN A 103 4.64 -17.43 -2.14
CA GLN A 103 6.05 -17.69 -2.45
C GLN A 103 6.79 -16.44 -2.90
N GLU A 104 6.04 -15.40 -3.19
CA GLU A 104 6.55 -14.12 -3.67
C GLU A 104 7.31 -13.40 -2.54
N THR A 105 8.42 -12.80 -2.93
CA THR A 105 9.22 -11.95 -2.04
C THR A 105 9.52 -10.64 -2.74
N LEU A 106 9.77 -9.58 -1.99
CA LEU A 106 10.09 -8.28 -2.57
C LEU A 106 11.31 -8.36 -3.50
N GLU A 107 12.38 -9.01 -3.04
CA GLU A 107 13.60 -9.16 -3.84
C GLU A 107 13.37 -10.03 -5.08
N GLY A 108 12.60 -11.12 -4.96
CA GLY A 108 12.24 -11.98 -6.09
C GLY A 108 11.43 -11.22 -7.13
N SER A 109 10.43 -10.47 -6.70
CA SER A 109 9.59 -9.67 -7.59
C SER A 109 10.33 -8.50 -8.24
N LEU A 110 11.30 -7.89 -7.57
CA LEU A 110 12.20 -6.91 -8.19
C LEU A 110 13.09 -7.57 -9.25
N MET A 111 13.64 -8.75 -8.96
CA MET A 111 14.46 -9.51 -9.91
C MET A 111 13.68 -9.90 -11.18
N GLU A 112 12.41 -10.23 -11.07
CA GLU A 112 11.52 -10.47 -12.22
C GLU A 112 11.34 -9.22 -13.10
N GLN A 113 11.49 -8.01 -12.51
CA GLN A 113 11.54 -6.76 -13.27
C GLN A 113 12.93 -6.40 -13.78
N GLY A 114 13.94 -7.26 -13.56
CA GLY A 114 15.33 -7.01 -13.93
C GLY A 114 16.04 -6.02 -13.00
N LEU A 115 15.55 -5.86 -11.77
CA LEU A 115 16.07 -4.91 -10.78
C LEU A 115 16.66 -5.64 -9.57
N THR A 116 17.64 -5.00 -8.96
CA THR A 116 18.17 -5.34 -7.64
C THR A 116 17.78 -4.27 -6.61
N PRO A 117 17.91 -4.52 -5.31
CA PRO A 117 17.68 -3.48 -4.30
C PRO A 117 18.52 -2.21 -4.51
N GLU A 118 19.72 -2.33 -5.04
CA GLU A 118 20.64 -1.21 -5.32
C GLU A 118 20.18 -0.33 -6.48
N ASP A 119 19.27 -0.83 -7.34
CA ASP A 119 18.69 -0.05 -8.44
C ASP A 119 17.61 0.91 -7.98
N ILE A 120 17.00 0.69 -6.81
CA ILE A 120 15.95 1.55 -6.27
C ILE A 120 16.55 2.88 -5.81
N THR A 121 16.02 3.98 -6.33
CA THR A 121 16.50 5.33 -6.02
C THR A 121 15.69 6.02 -4.92
N ASP A 122 14.43 5.61 -4.75
CA ASP A 122 13.50 6.21 -3.81
C ASP A 122 12.58 5.16 -3.21
N VAL A 123 12.33 5.23 -1.92
CA VAL A 123 11.35 4.41 -1.22
C VAL A 123 10.36 5.33 -0.52
N ILE A 124 9.09 5.23 -0.88
CA ILE A 124 8.00 5.95 -0.20
C ILE A 124 7.32 4.96 0.74
N LEU A 125 7.33 5.24 2.03
CA LEU A 125 6.59 4.50 3.02
C LEU A 125 5.25 5.21 3.22
N THR A 126 4.15 4.54 2.80
CA THR A 126 2.80 5.12 2.93
C THR A 126 2.51 5.45 4.38
N HIS A 127 2.87 4.53 5.26
CA HIS A 127 2.89 4.70 6.71
C HIS A 127 3.84 3.66 7.35
N LEU A 128 4.00 3.71 8.68
CA LEU A 128 5.04 2.94 9.37
C LEU A 128 4.52 1.70 10.11
N HIS A 129 3.36 1.15 9.73
CA HIS A 129 2.96 -0.17 10.20
C HIS A 129 3.88 -1.24 9.64
N PHE A 130 4.03 -2.35 10.39
CA PHE A 130 5.05 -3.38 10.15
C PHE A 130 4.94 -4.05 8.77
N ASP A 131 3.74 -4.17 8.23
CA ASP A 131 3.44 -4.82 6.96
C ASP A 131 3.63 -3.89 5.73
N HIS A 132 3.93 -2.61 5.96
CA HIS A 132 4.27 -1.62 4.95
C HIS A 132 5.76 -1.28 4.94
N CYS A 133 6.37 -1.11 6.11
CA CYS A 133 7.76 -0.68 6.23
C CYS A 133 8.72 -1.78 6.69
N GLY A 134 8.24 -3.00 6.93
CA GLY A 134 9.06 -4.08 7.47
C GLY A 134 10.25 -4.47 6.61
N GLY A 135 10.11 -4.43 5.29
CA GLY A 135 11.22 -4.72 4.36
C GLY A 135 12.16 -3.55 4.11
N ALA A 136 11.90 -2.36 4.67
CA ALA A 136 12.76 -1.18 4.46
C ALA A 136 14.13 -1.28 5.15
N VAL A 137 14.26 -2.15 6.14
CA VAL A 137 15.47 -2.38 6.93
C VAL A 137 15.76 -3.88 6.98
N VAL A 138 17.03 -4.24 6.83
CA VAL A 138 17.53 -5.63 6.87
C VAL A 138 18.73 -5.75 7.79
N TYR A 139 19.11 -6.98 8.13
CA TYR A 139 20.40 -7.23 8.78
C TYR A 139 21.52 -7.31 7.73
N ASP A 140 22.64 -6.63 7.97
CA ASP A 140 23.86 -6.82 7.21
C ASP A 140 24.59 -8.12 7.65
N ALA A 141 25.72 -8.43 7.00
CA ALA A 141 26.54 -9.62 7.32
C ALA A 141 27.14 -9.58 8.75
N ALA A 142 27.23 -8.42 9.37
CA ALA A 142 27.70 -8.23 10.74
C ALA A 142 26.57 -8.26 11.78
N GLY A 143 25.32 -8.37 11.35
CA GLY A 143 24.13 -8.39 12.20
C GLY A 143 23.62 -7.00 12.59
N ASN A 144 24.04 -5.94 11.91
CA ASN A 144 23.50 -4.60 12.13
C ASN A 144 22.25 -4.36 11.29
N LEU A 145 21.32 -3.56 11.80
CA LEU A 145 20.17 -3.09 11.05
C LEU A 145 20.59 -1.95 10.10
N VAL A 146 20.41 -2.17 8.81
CA VAL A 146 20.79 -1.22 7.76
C VAL A 146 19.63 -1.03 6.76
N PRO A 147 19.57 0.12 6.03
CA PRO A 147 18.62 0.31 4.96
C PRO A 147 18.71 -0.81 3.90
N ALA A 148 17.57 -1.40 3.52
CA ALA A 148 17.52 -2.49 2.55
C ALA A 148 17.90 -2.03 1.12
N PHE A 149 17.60 -0.78 0.79
CA PHE A 149 17.86 -0.14 -0.50
C PHE A 149 18.95 0.91 -0.29
N SER A 150 20.22 0.49 -0.41
CA SER A 150 21.39 1.27 0.00
C SER A 150 21.57 2.58 -0.77
N ASN A 151 21.08 2.65 -2.01
CA ASN A 151 21.15 3.84 -2.86
C ASN A 151 19.90 4.72 -2.79
N ALA A 152 18.87 4.27 -2.07
CA ALA A 152 17.60 4.95 -2.03
C ALA A 152 17.54 6.06 -0.97
N LYS A 153 16.81 7.12 -1.29
CA LYS A 153 16.27 8.04 -0.32
C LYS A 153 14.88 7.57 0.10
N TYR A 154 14.63 7.52 1.40
CA TYR A 154 13.37 7.10 1.97
C TYR A 154 12.51 8.30 2.32
N TYR A 155 11.19 8.16 2.14
CA TYR A 155 10.23 9.23 2.38
C TYR A 155 9.06 8.70 3.20
N VAL A 156 8.63 9.51 4.16
CA VAL A 156 7.41 9.30 4.96
C VAL A 156 6.82 10.66 5.29
N SER A 157 5.53 10.77 5.56
CA SER A 157 5.01 12.05 6.03
C SER A 157 5.58 12.40 7.41
N ARG A 158 5.82 13.70 7.66
CA ARG A 158 6.27 14.14 8.99
C ARG A 158 5.25 13.77 10.06
N GLN A 159 3.98 13.90 9.76
CA GLN A 159 2.90 13.57 10.68
C GLN A 159 2.90 12.10 11.07
N GLN A 160 3.16 11.20 10.10
CA GLN A 160 3.26 9.77 10.38
C GLN A 160 4.50 9.44 11.23
N TRP A 161 5.64 10.08 10.93
CA TRP A 161 6.85 9.93 11.71
C TRP A 161 6.64 10.32 13.17
N GLU A 162 6.12 11.52 13.43
CA GLU A 162 5.84 12.00 14.79
C GLU A 162 4.84 11.12 15.53
N TRP A 163 3.82 10.63 14.81
CA TRP A 163 2.84 9.71 15.35
C TRP A 163 3.45 8.36 15.72
N ALA A 164 4.29 7.79 14.87
CA ALA A 164 4.95 6.50 15.08
C ALA A 164 5.93 6.52 16.26
N LEU A 165 6.54 7.67 16.56
CA LEU A 165 7.40 7.82 17.73
C LEU A 165 6.62 7.81 19.06
N HIS A 166 5.33 8.18 19.04
CA HIS A 166 4.47 8.27 20.22
C HIS A 166 3.10 7.58 20.02
N PRO A 167 3.09 6.28 19.62
CA PRO A 167 1.85 5.61 19.27
C PRO A 167 0.94 5.44 20.48
N ASN A 168 -0.36 5.52 20.26
CA ASN A 168 -1.36 5.19 21.28
C ASN A 168 -1.33 3.66 21.60
N ALA A 169 -1.95 3.27 22.72
CA ALA A 169 -1.91 1.89 23.20
C ALA A 169 -2.54 0.86 22.22
N ARG A 170 -3.54 1.28 21.42
CA ARG A 170 -4.22 0.43 20.44
C ARG A 170 -3.33 0.13 19.24
N GLU A 171 -2.61 1.12 18.75
CA GLU A 171 -1.83 1.07 17.52
C GLU A 171 -0.36 0.66 17.73
N ARG A 172 0.13 0.80 18.99
CA ARG A 172 1.52 0.49 19.34
C ARG A 172 2.04 -0.86 18.83
N PRO A 173 1.26 -1.96 18.83
CA PRO A 173 1.74 -3.24 18.31
C PRO A 173 2.06 -3.22 16.80
N SER A 174 1.48 -2.29 16.05
CA SER A 174 1.71 -2.15 14.60
C SER A 174 3.02 -1.42 14.29
N TYR A 175 3.57 -0.66 15.24
CA TYR A 175 4.84 0.06 15.07
C TYR A 175 6.01 -0.74 15.63
N ARG A 176 7.02 -0.91 14.81
CA ARG A 176 8.26 -1.62 15.14
C ARG A 176 9.43 -0.67 14.85
N PRO A 177 10.01 -0.01 15.87
CA PRO A 177 11.09 0.99 15.67
C PRO A 177 12.25 0.47 14.83
N GLU A 178 12.59 -0.82 14.94
CA GLU A 178 13.60 -1.49 14.14
C GLU A 178 13.31 -1.48 12.63
N ASN A 179 12.11 -1.13 12.18
CA ASN A 179 11.76 -1.02 10.77
C ASN A 179 12.05 0.36 10.17
N TYR A 180 12.15 1.42 11.00
CA TYR A 180 12.25 2.79 10.50
C TYR A 180 13.31 3.65 11.21
N MET A 181 13.64 3.37 12.48
CA MET A 181 14.69 4.13 13.18
C MET A 181 16.05 4.06 12.47
N PRO A 182 16.50 2.88 11.97
CA PRO A 182 17.77 2.81 11.26
C PRO A 182 17.83 3.68 9.99
N LEU A 183 16.70 3.94 9.33
CA LEU A 183 16.63 4.86 8.18
C LEU A 183 16.93 6.31 8.58
N TYR A 184 16.42 6.72 9.73
CA TYR A 184 16.69 8.05 10.30
C TYR A 184 18.14 8.17 10.75
N GLU A 185 18.64 7.18 11.47
CA GLU A 185 20.02 7.14 11.97
C GLU A 185 21.04 7.09 10.83
N ALA A 186 20.73 6.42 9.72
CA ALA A 186 21.57 6.40 8.51
C ALA A 186 21.48 7.72 7.71
N GLY A 187 20.61 8.66 8.08
CA GLY A 187 20.44 9.95 7.38
C GLY A 187 19.80 9.85 6.00
N CYS A 188 19.19 8.72 5.66
CA CYS A 188 18.54 8.51 4.36
C CYS A 188 17.03 8.81 4.36
N LEU A 189 16.43 9.13 5.52
CA LEU A 189 15.01 9.46 5.66
C LEU A 189 14.74 10.94 5.40
N ALA A 190 13.74 11.23 4.59
CA ALA A 190 13.23 12.58 4.33
C ALA A 190 11.72 12.65 4.64
N PHE A 191 11.25 13.86 4.93
CA PHE A 191 9.85 14.06 5.31
C PHE A 191 9.05 14.76 4.23
N ILE A 192 7.85 14.24 3.96
CA ILE A 192 6.81 14.90 3.17
C ILE A 192 5.99 15.76 4.14
N GLU A 193 5.99 17.05 3.92
CA GLU A 193 5.32 18.00 4.82
C GLU A 193 3.87 18.27 4.43
N ASN A 194 3.56 18.23 3.11
CA ASN A 194 2.25 18.56 2.56
C ASN A 194 1.92 17.67 1.37
N ASP A 195 0.64 17.64 1.01
CA ASP A 195 0.19 17.10 -0.27
C ASP A 195 0.92 17.80 -1.41
N GLY A 196 1.26 17.05 -2.46
CA GLY A 196 1.92 17.64 -3.62
C GLY A 196 2.50 16.65 -4.61
N GLU A 197 2.98 17.17 -5.71
CA GLU A 197 3.64 16.39 -6.75
C GLU A 197 5.04 15.96 -6.27
N PHE A 198 5.29 14.65 -6.30
CA PHE A 198 6.58 14.05 -5.93
C PHE A 198 7.52 14.02 -7.14
N VAL A 199 6.99 13.59 -8.28
CA VAL A 199 7.59 13.74 -9.61
C VAL A 199 6.45 14.04 -10.60
N PRO A 200 6.72 14.59 -11.80
CA PRO A 200 5.68 14.90 -12.76
C PRO A 200 4.70 13.73 -12.98
N GLY A 201 3.41 13.98 -12.78
CA GLY A 201 2.36 12.99 -12.88
C GLY A 201 2.21 12.04 -11.69
N PHE A 202 3.05 12.16 -10.66
CA PHE A 202 2.95 11.37 -9.44
C PHE A 202 2.77 12.28 -8.22
N THR A 203 1.57 12.34 -7.68
CA THR A 203 1.20 13.15 -6.52
C THR A 203 1.03 12.27 -5.28
N LEU A 204 1.44 12.77 -4.13
CA LEU A 204 1.17 12.18 -2.81
C LEU A 204 0.12 13.02 -2.09
N ARG A 205 -0.92 12.37 -1.56
CA ARG A 205 -1.94 13.00 -0.73
C ARG A 205 -2.00 12.33 0.63
N MET A 206 -2.20 13.12 1.68
CA MET A 206 -2.27 12.64 3.07
C MET A 206 -3.70 12.37 3.49
N PHE A 207 -3.89 11.25 4.18
CA PHE A 207 -5.12 10.86 4.86
C PHE A 207 -4.80 10.56 6.32
N HIS A 208 -5.79 10.68 7.19
CA HIS A 208 -5.52 10.66 8.63
C HIS A 208 -6.44 9.72 9.42
N GLY A 209 -7.38 9.05 8.75
CA GLY A 209 -8.36 8.20 9.39
C GLY A 209 -7.78 6.86 9.87
N HIS A 210 -7.05 6.16 9.02
CA HIS A 210 -6.37 4.91 9.35
C HIS A 210 -5.29 5.16 10.41
N THR A 211 -4.32 5.99 10.06
CA THR A 211 -3.29 6.55 10.97
C THR A 211 -2.99 7.98 10.57
N ALA A 212 -2.26 8.73 11.39
CA ALA A 212 -1.94 10.13 11.07
C ALA A 212 -0.94 10.20 9.90
N GLY A 213 -1.30 10.90 8.83
CA GLY A 213 -0.37 11.19 7.73
C GLY A 213 -0.09 10.01 6.81
N LEU A 214 -1.05 9.07 6.66
CA LEU A 214 -1.02 8.04 5.62
C LEU A 214 -0.87 8.68 4.24
N LEU A 215 0.19 8.36 3.50
CA LEU A 215 0.41 8.81 2.13
C LEU A 215 -0.30 7.89 1.14
N VAL A 216 -1.08 8.46 0.24
CA VAL A 216 -1.76 7.77 -0.86
C VAL A 216 -1.21 8.29 -2.19
N PRO A 217 -0.56 7.45 -3.01
CA PRO A 217 -0.07 7.78 -4.34
C PRO A 217 -1.18 7.91 -5.38
N PHE A 218 -1.16 9.02 -6.13
CA PHE A 218 -1.97 9.27 -7.32
C PHE A 218 -1.04 9.41 -8.52
N LEU A 219 -1.24 8.56 -9.52
CA LEU A 219 -0.43 8.54 -10.74
C LEU A 219 -1.32 8.90 -11.92
N SER A 220 -1.10 10.08 -12.49
CA SER A 220 -1.96 10.67 -13.51
C SER A 220 -1.20 10.87 -14.82
N SER A 221 -1.78 10.44 -15.93
CA SER A 221 -1.30 10.71 -17.27
C SER A 221 -2.40 10.52 -18.31
N ALA A 222 -2.37 11.32 -19.37
CA ALA A 222 -3.27 11.21 -20.51
C ALA A 222 -4.78 11.17 -20.16
N GLY A 223 -5.16 11.80 -19.04
CA GLY A 223 -6.55 11.84 -18.58
C GLY A 223 -7.00 10.61 -17.77
N GLU A 224 -6.10 9.67 -17.47
CA GLU A 224 -6.33 8.56 -16.54
C GLU A 224 -5.57 8.78 -15.24
N THR A 225 -6.15 8.31 -14.14
CA THR A 225 -5.51 8.32 -12.81
C THR A 225 -5.61 6.95 -12.17
N LEU A 226 -4.44 6.40 -11.80
CA LEU A 226 -4.32 5.24 -10.92
C LEU A 226 -4.07 5.72 -9.50
N VAL A 227 -4.72 5.10 -8.54
CA VAL A 227 -4.52 5.41 -7.12
C VAL A 227 -4.12 4.15 -6.38
N PHE A 228 -2.93 4.13 -5.80
CA PHE A 228 -2.52 3.07 -4.88
C PHE A 228 -3.10 3.38 -3.52
N VAL A 229 -4.26 2.76 -3.22
CA VAL A 229 -5.12 3.21 -2.12
C VAL A 229 -4.58 2.87 -0.73
N SER A 230 -3.57 2.00 -0.63
CA SER A 230 -3.00 1.58 0.65
C SER A 230 -4.09 1.29 1.68
N ASP A 231 -3.95 1.74 2.93
CA ASP A 231 -4.90 1.47 4.00
C ASP A 231 -6.03 2.50 4.12
N LEU A 232 -6.14 3.44 3.18
CA LEU A 232 -7.39 4.20 3.01
C LEU A 232 -8.54 3.26 2.61
N LEU A 233 -8.26 2.26 1.75
CA LEU A 233 -9.17 1.19 1.33
C LEU A 233 -8.41 -0.14 1.22
N PRO A 234 -8.18 -0.89 2.31
CA PRO A 234 -7.38 -2.11 2.28
C PRO A 234 -7.89 -3.15 1.27
N PHE A 235 -9.22 -3.29 1.13
CA PHE A 235 -9.87 -4.21 0.21
C PHE A 235 -10.95 -3.51 -0.61
N MET A 236 -11.27 -4.04 -1.78
CA MET A 236 -12.44 -3.61 -2.55
C MET A 236 -13.74 -3.73 -1.72
N ALA A 237 -13.81 -4.71 -0.81
CA ALA A 237 -14.92 -4.89 0.11
C ALA A 237 -15.14 -3.70 1.06
N HIS A 238 -14.13 -2.83 1.28
CA HIS A 238 -14.26 -1.62 2.07
C HIS A 238 -14.82 -0.41 1.29
N ILE A 239 -15.09 -0.51 0.00
CA ILE A 239 -15.67 0.60 -0.79
C ILE A 239 -17.03 1.07 -0.26
N PRO A 240 -17.99 0.21 0.19
CA PRO A 240 -19.19 0.69 0.82
C PRO A 240 -18.90 1.64 1.98
N LEU A 241 -19.51 2.83 1.99
CA LEU A 241 -19.09 3.93 2.88
C LEU A 241 -19.06 3.53 4.35
N SER A 242 -20.06 2.80 4.83
CA SER A 242 -20.15 2.35 6.23
C SER A 242 -19.18 1.21 6.60
N TRP A 243 -18.45 0.63 5.63
CA TRP A 243 -17.50 -0.45 5.87
C TRP A 243 -16.11 0.14 6.11
N VAL A 244 -15.88 0.55 7.36
CA VAL A 244 -14.61 1.12 7.83
C VAL A 244 -13.76 0.00 8.38
N CYS A 245 -12.47 0.01 8.07
CA CYS A 245 -11.53 -0.97 8.58
C CYS A 245 -11.45 -0.90 10.13
N GLY A 246 -11.51 -2.05 10.79
CA GLY A 246 -11.46 -2.08 12.25
C GLY A 246 -10.11 -1.65 12.83
N TYR A 247 -9.06 -1.63 12.02
CA TYR A 247 -7.75 -1.10 12.42
C TYR A 247 -7.66 0.43 12.37
N ASP A 248 -8.61 1.11 11.74
CA ASP A 248 -8.59 2.57 11.66
C ASP A 248 -8.64 3.20 13.06
N THR A 249 -7.70 4.08 13.32
CA THR A 249 -7.58 4.72 14.64
C THR A 249 -8.60 5.84 14.83
N ARG A 250 -9.08 6.42 13.73
CA ARG A 250 -10.06 7.51 13.71
C ARG A 250 -11.20 7.19 12.74
N PRO A 251 -12.05 6.19 13.04
CA PRO A 251 -13.03 5.66 12.09
C PRO A 251 -14.04 6.69 11.57
N LEU A 252 -14.38 7.71 12.35
CA LEU A 252 -15.26 8.80 11.90
C LEU A 252 -14.55 9.75 10.92
N LEU A 253 -13.25 9.94 11.08
CA LEU A 253 -12.45 10.69 10.11
C LEU A 253 -12.27 9.88 8.83
N THR A 254 -11.95 8.58 8.94
CA THR A 254 -11.94 7.66 7.78
C THR A 254 -13.25 7.76 6.99
N LEU A 255 -14.39 7.79 7.67
CA LEU A 255 -15.68 7.89 7.00
C LEU A 255 -15.79 9.16 6.14
N GLN A 256 -15.36 10.31 6.67
CA GLN A 256 -15.37 11.60 5.97
C GLN A 256 -14.40 11.63 4.79
N GLU A 257 -13.15 11.21 5.03
CA GLU A 257 -12.10 11.14 4.00
C GLU A 257 -12.49 10.20 2.86
N LYS A 258 -13.02 9.03 3.22
CA LYS A 258 -13.48 8.01 2.27
C LYS A 258 -14.68 8.48 1.45
N GLU A 259 -15.66 9.20 2.04
CA GLU A 259 -16.80 9.75 1.30
C GLU A 259 -16.33 10.73 0.23
N ALA A 260 -15.44 11.65 0.58
CA ALA A 260 -14.87 12.62 -0.35
C ALA A 260 -14.05 11.92 -1.45
N PHE A 261 -13.17 11.00 -1.06
CA PHE A 261 -12.34 10.24 -1.99
C PHE A 261 -13.16 9.39 -2.98
N LEU A 262 -14.19 8.68 -2.50
CA LEU A 262 -15.04 7.83 -3.35
C LEU A 262 -15.90 8.64 -4.32
N ALA A 263 -16.35 9.82 -3.91
CA ALA A 263 -17.08 10.75 -4.81
C ALA A 263 -16.14 11.24 -5.93
N GLU A 264 -14.93 11.66 -5.59
CA GLU A 264 -13.88 12.09 -6.54
C GLU A 264 -13.48 10.94 -7.48
N ALA A 265 -13.26 9.74 -6.92
CA ALA A 265 -12.87 8.55 -7.69
C ALA A 265 -13.95 8.10 -8.68
N LEU A 266 -15.23 8.25 -8.31
CA LEU A 266 -16.36 7.98 -9.19
C LEU A 266 -16.43 9.01 -10.34
N GLU A 267 -16.34 10.30 -10.02
CA GLU A 267 -16.43 11.40 -10.98
C GLU A 267 -15.30 11.32 -12.01
N ASN A 268 -14.07 11.14 -11.55
CA ASN A 268 -12.86 11.09 -12.38
C ASN A 268 -12.52 9.68 -12.88
N LYS A 269 -13.34 8.67 -12.58
CA LYS A 269 -13.17 7.28 -13.01
C LYS A 269 -11.81 6.69 -12.63
N TYR A 270 -11.33 6.99 -11.44
CA TYR A 270 -10.03 6.48 -10.96
C TYR A 270 -9.98 4.96 -10.99
N ARG A 271 -8.81 4.44 -11.34
CA ARG A 271 -8.44 3.03 -11.18
C ARG A 271 -7.78 2.88 -9.82
N LEU A 272 -8.33 2.00 -8.98
CA LEU A 272 -7.86 1.78 -7.62
C LEU A 272 -7.01 0.51 -7.57
N LEU A 273 -5.77 0.63 -7.12
CA LEU A 273 -4.86 -0.49 -6.92
C LEU A 273 -4.90 -0.86 -5.43
N PHE A 274 -5.36 -2.09 -5.13
CA PHE A 274 -5.51 -2.57 -3.75
C PHE A 274 -4.24 -3.26 -3.27
N GLN A 275 -3.69 -2.78 -2.17
CA GLN A 275 -2.50 -3.33 -1.55
C GLN A 275 -2.78 -4.66 -0.88
N HIS A 276 -3.86 -4.76 -0.12
CA HIS A 276 -4.14 -5.90 0.75
C HIS A 276 -5.18 -6.88 0.22
N ASP A 277 -5.96 -6.54 -0.79
CA ASP A 277 -6.97 -7.45 -1.32
C ASP A 277 -6.30 -8.62 -2.04
N ALA A 278 -6.34 -9.83 -1.45
CA ALA A 278 -5.72 -11.01 -2.01
C ALA A 278 -6.39 -11.52 -3.30
N TYR A 279 -7.60 -11.05 -3.60
CA TYR A 279 -8.44 -11.55 -4.70
C TYR A 279 -8.65 -10.53 -5.80
N VAL A 280 -8.56 -9.24 -5.47
CA VAL A 280 -8.74 -8.13 -6.41
C VAL A 280 -7.52 -7.22 -6.37
N ARG A 281 -6.82 -7.12 -7.48
CA ARG A 281 -5.64 -6.23 -7.59
C ARG A 281 -6.04 -4.82 -7.95
N GLU A 282 -7.07 -4.70 -8.79
CA GLU A 282 -7.51 -3.44 -9.37
C GLU A 282 -9.03 -3.38 -9.49
N GLY A 283 -9.59 -2.19 -9.30
CA GLY A 283 -11.02 -1.97 -9.42
C GLY A 283 -11.37 -0.51 -9.67
N ARG A 284 -12.67 -0.26 -9.83
CA ARG A 284 -13.26 1.08 -9.94
C ARG A 284 -14.44 1.24 -9.00
N VAL A 285 -14.71 2.50 -8.66
CA VAL A 285 -15.93 2.87 -7.91
C VAL A 285 -17.09 3.01 -8.87
N VAL A 286 -18.22 2.44 -8.49
CA VAL A 286 -19.51 2.66 -9.17
C VAL A 286 -20.55 3.12 -8.15
N LYS A 287 -21.57 3.83 -8.63
CA LYS A 287 -22.72 4.25 -7.81
C LYS A 287 -23.90 3.31 -8.06
N THR A 288 -24.51 2.82 -7.00
CA THR A 288 -25.74 2.02 -7.03
C THR A 288 -26.81 2.67 -6.15
N GLU A 289 -28.03 2.14 -6.15
CA GLU A 289 -29.09 2.56 -5.21
C GLU A 289 -28.67 2.39 -3.74
N LYS A 290 -27.76 1.44 -3.46
CA LYS A 290 -27.23 1.16 -2.12
C LYS A 290 -25.92 1.93 -1.81
N GLY A 291 -25.58 2.96 -2.58
CA GLY A 291 -24.36 3.77 -2.41
C GLY A 291 -23.19 3.30 -3.26
N PHE A 292 -21.96 3.63 -2.83
CA PHE A 292 -20.73 3.25 -3.52
C PHE A 292 -20.49 1.74 -3.48
N ARG A 293 -19.99 1.18 -4.58
CA ARG A 293 -19.59 -0.22 -4.73
C ARG A 293 -18.30 -0.31 -5.57
N GLY A 294 -17.54 -1.39 -5.38
CA GLY A 294 -16.39 -1.73 -6.20
C GLY A 294 -16.78 -2.65 -7.35
N VAL A 295 -16.11 -2.48 -8.48
CA VAL A 295 -16.12 -3.42 -9.60
C VAL A 295 -14.65 -3.73 -9.94
N ALA A 296 -14.29 -5.02 -9.96
CA ALA A 296 -12.96 -5.46 -10.35
C ALA A 296 -12.71 -5.19 -11.84
N LEU A 297 -11.46 -4.89 -12.18
CA LEU A 297 -10.98 -4.66 -13.56
C LEU A 297 -10.09 -5.79 -14.01
#